data_bbcaf11bf55fadcd8aa7bac7f7b52200
#
_entry.id   bbcaf11bf55fadcd8aa7bac7f7b52200
#
_cell.length_a   1.000
_cell.length_b   1.000
_cell.length_c   1.000
_cell.angle_alpha   90.00
_cell.angle_beta   90.00
_cell.angle_gamma   90.00
#
_symmetry.space_group_name_H-M   'P 1'
#
loop_
_entity.id
_entity.type
_entity.pdbx_description
1 polymer ?
#
loop_
_entity_poly.entity_id
_entity_poly.type
_entity_poly.pdbx_seq_one_letter_code
_entity_poly.pdbx_strand_id
1 'polypeptide(L)'
;MRNFKKILAATLAATMVLSSSITALADGDNSGSSTGAGTSEGHVEKKATSVTLPTIADNTTPFAYTMDPEGLVVATSHEKYGSAVEFPASNDSQVYFNNGKKGGEGTDKDNTVYANTSAAQTVINKSSHAIDLTVSVTASQAATDIPLVEKTALSDATDASLYLGLKVGSEDAIAVTSETAATKTVSIAGTPANFKVAVKSDNSGYEYRALTLAEYQALDGNSSKTQDDYDGTWANTSFNLEGAVTTDKAITSTTTAPTLTVTWSWVDPTANAAPSATATQAVLETGKVANVSVDLGLGDLAATGISSFKVKSTGRDWYAEGAVTYEDGVITIPADYVDYLIGTEEARLIQIKFNDTAKTVVEVTLAEKE
;
A
#
# COMPACT_ATOMS: atom_id res chain seq x y z
N MET A 1 21.93 -26.16 -0.17
CA MET A 1 21.20 -27.40 -0.44
C MET A 1 21.32 -28.49 0.62
N ARG A 2 22.24 -28.39 1.59
CA ARG A 2 22.43 -29.45 2.63
C ARG A 2 21.50 -29.33 3.83
N ASN A 3 20.88 -28.16 4.06
CA ASN A 3 19.98 -27.93 5.21
C ASN A 3 18.51 -28.20 4.89
N PHE A 4 18.11 -28.19 3.64
CA PHE A 4 16.74 -28.49 3.22
C PHE A 4 16.37 -29.96 3.39
N LYS A 5 17.35 -30.86 3.19
CA LYS A 5 17.13 -32.32 3.35
C LYS A 5 16.97 -32.75 4.81
N LYS A 6 17.48 -31.95 5.76
CA LYS A 6 17.35 -32.25 7.20
C LYS A 6 15.98 -31.80 7.77
N ILE A 7 15.38 -30.76 7.20
CA ILE A 7 14.04 -30.29 7.62
C ILE A 7 12.97 -31.26 7.09
N LEU A 8 13.13 -31.74 5.86
CA LEU A 8 12.18 -32.72 5.28
C LEU A 8 12.21 -34.07 6.00
N ALA A 9 13.38 -34.50 6.48
CA ALA A 9 13.51 -35.76 7.23
C ALA A 9 12.93 -35.66 8.65
N ALA A 10 12.94 -34.50 9.27
CA ALA A 10 12.35 -34.28 10.59
C ALA A 10 10.81 -34.25 10.55
N THR A 11 10.25 -33.67 9.48
CA THR A 11 8.78 -33.62 9.29
C THR A 11 8.21 -35.00 8.93
N LEU A 12 8.96 -35.81 8.18
CA LEU A 12 8.52 -37.17 7.82
C LEU A 12 8.64 -38.16 8.98
N ALA A 13 9.53 -37.93 9.95
CA ALA A 13 9.68 -38.78 11.13
C ALA A 13 8.58 -38.54 12.18
N ALA A 14 7.98 -37.33 12.20
CA ALA A 14 6.88 -37.03 13.12
C ALA A 14 5.52 -37.62 12.67
N THR A 15 5.36 -37.87 11.36
CA THR A 15 4.13 -38.43 10.79
C THR A 15 4.04 -39.99 10.86
N MET A 16 5.13 -40.68 11.21
CA MET A 16 5.12 -42.13 11.22
C MET A 16 4.88 -42.79 12.61
N VAL A 17 4.67 -42.01 13.67
CA VAL A 17 4.57 -42.58 15.02
C VAL A 17 3.13 -42.74 15.52
N LEU A 18 2.12 -42.27 14.79
CA LEU A 18 0.73 -42.28 15.28
C LEU A 18 -0.29 -43.02 14.41
N SER A 19 0.12 -43.93 13.53
CA SER A 19 -0.82 -44.86 12.88
C SER A 19 -0.82 -46.23 13.52
N SER A 20 -1.02 -46.31 14.85
CA SER A 20 -1.48 -47.52 15.46
C SER A 20 -3.01 -47.52 15.43
N SER A 21 -3.56 -48.16 14.43
CA SER A 21 -4.97 -48.52 14.41
C SER A 21 -5.31 -49.33 15.65
N ILE A 22 -6.01 -48.72 16.59
CA ILE A 22 -6.64 -49.45 17.67
C ILE A 22 -7.85 -50.13 17.07
N THR A 23 -7.72 -51.40 16.71
CA THR A 23 -8.88 -52.26 16.51
C THR A 23 -9.56 -52.43 17.85
N ALA A 24 -10.69 -51.77 18.03
CA ALA A 24 -11.57 -52.05 19.16
C ALA A 24 -12.12 -53.45 18.99
N LEU A 25 -11.61 -54.41 19.76
CA LEU A 25 -12.28 -55.69 20.01
C LEU A 25 -13.39 -55.43 21.01
N ALA A 26 -14.61 -55.42 20.51
CA ALA A 26 -15.80 -55.48 21.38
C ALA A 26 -15.95 -56.91 21.89
N ASP A 27 -15.61 -57.14 23.14
CA ASP A 27 -16.11 -58.26 23.90
C ASP A 27 -16.25 -57.85 25.38
N GLY A 28 -17.42 -58.06 25.88
CA GLY A 28 -17.94 -58.19 27.20
C GLY A 28 -17.35 -57.40 28.38
N ASP A 29 -18.22 -56.59 28.99
CA ASP A 29 -18.17 -56.09 30.37
C ASP A 29 -16.78 -55.66 30.93
N ASN A 30 -16.24 -54.54 30.47
CA ASN A 30 -15.27 -53.80 31.25
C ASN A 30 -15.39 -52.33 30.94
N SER A 31 -15.72 -51.53 31.93
CA SER A 31 -15.64 -50.10 31.92
C SER A 31 -14.18 -49.66 31.84
N GLY A 32 -13.64 -49.60 30.63
CA GLY A 32 -12.32 -49.04 30.35
C GLY A 32 -12.48 -47.73 29.60
N SER A 33 -11.96 -46.63 30.14
CA SER A 33 -11.80 -45.38 29.39
C SER A 33 -10.50 -45.46 28.58
N SER A 34 -10.58 -45.31 27.27
CA SER A 34 -9.40 -45.11 26.44
C SER A 34 -9.31 -43.63 26.04
N THR A 35 -8.14 -43.03 26.23
CA THR A 35 -7.85 -41.68 25.77
C THR A 35 -6.99 -41.75 24.50
N GLY A 36 -7.44 -41.09 23.45
CA GLY A 36 -6.65 -40.90 22.23
C GLY A 36 -6.18 -39.46 22.16
N ALA A 37 -4.98 -39.27 21.66
CA ALA A 37 -4.44 -37.93 21.34
C ALA A 37 -4.24 -37.82 19.84
N GLY A 38 -4.64 -36.69 19.25
CA GLY A 38 -4.42 -36.35 17.85
C GLY A 38 -3.86 -34.96 17.74
N THR A 39 -3.00 -34.77 16.77
CA THR A 39 -2.53 -33.43 16.37
C THR A 39 -3.35 -32.94 15.18
N SER A 40 -3.69 -31.66 15.16
CA SER A 40 -4.31 -31.00 14.00
C SER A 40 -3.37 -29.94 13.46
N GLU A 41 -3.27 -29.85 12.14
CA GLU A 41 -2.65 -28.71 11.46
C GLU A 41 -3.74 -27.72 11.06
N GLY A 42 -3.56 -26.46 11.43
CA GLY A 42 -4.42 -25.37 10.99
C GLY A 42 -3.76 -24.64 9.82
N HIS A 43 -4.53 -24.37 8.77
CA HIS A 43 -4.12 -23.53 7.66
C HIS A 43 -4.93 -22.23 7.69
N VAL A 44 -4.26 -21.11 7.35
CA VAL A 44 -4.92 -19.81 7.24
C VAL A 44 -4.84 -19.35 5.79
N GLU A 45 -6.00 -19.19 5.18
CA GLU A 45 -6.10 -18.60 3.86
C GLU A 45 -5.89 -17.08 3.96
N LYS A 46 -5.04 -16.54 3.08
CA LYS A 46 -4.67 -15.12 3.09
C LYS A 46 -5.32 -14.37 1.94
N LYS A 47 -5.54 -13.08 2.14
CA LYS A 47 -6.01 -12.18 1.07
C LYS A 47 -5.05 -12.19 -0.11
N ALA A 48 -5.59 -12.09 -1.32
CA ALA A 48 -4.77 -12.02 -2.53
C ALA A 48 -4.06 -10.66 -2.60
N THR A 49 -2.73 -10.69 -2.68
CA THR A 49 -1.87 -9.51 -2.87
C THR A 49 -1.05 -9.69 -4.12
N SER A 50 -1.19 -8.77 -5.08
CA SER A 50 -0.44 -8.79 -6.33
C SER A 50 -0.34 -7.37 -6.89
N VAL A 51 0.86 -6.90 -7.14
CA VAL A 51 1.13 -5.58 -7.70
C VAL A 51 2.07 -5.73 -8.89
N THR A 52 1.71 -5.13 -10.02
CA THR A 52 2.59 -5.06 -11.18
C THR A 52 3.30 -3.71 -11.16
N LEU A 53 4.61 -3.74 -10.99
CA LEU A 53 5.48 -2.57 -11.09
C LEU A 53 6.00 -2.39 -12.51
N PRO A 54 6.32 -1.16 -12.94
CA PRO A 54 7.01 -0.93 -14.20
C PRO A 54 8.39 -1.59 -14.16
N THR A 55 8.74 -2.25 -15.25
CA THR A 55 10.05 -2.88 -15.43
C THR A 55 10.88 -1.99 -16.34
N ILE A 56 12.06 -1.61 -15.89
CA ILE A 56 13.04 -0.93 -16.72
C ILE A 56 13.80 -1.99 -17.49
N ALA A 57 13.68 -1.97 -18.81
CA ALA A 57 14.43 -2.90 -19.66
C ALA A 57 15.92 -2.58 -19.61
N ASP A 58 16.76 -3.62 -19.70
CA ASP A 58 18.21 -3.47 -19.73
C ASP A 58 18.64 -2.49 -20.82
N ASN A 59 19.61 -1.65 -20.51
CA ASN A 59 20.14 -0.59 -21.38
C ASN A 59 19.12 0.49 -21.79
N THR A 60 18.04 0.67 -21.04
CA THR A 60 17.12 1.80 -21.22
C THR A 60 17.30 2.81 -20.11
N THR A 61 17.04 4.08 -20.44
CA THR A 61 17.11 5.21 -19.51
C THR A 61 15.83 6.05 -19.60
N PRO A 62 14.71 5.53 -19.07
CA PRO A 62 13.38 6.12 -19.31
C PRO A 62 13.22 7.54 -18.75
N PHE A 63 14.14 7.98 -17.92
CA PHE A 63 14.17 9.33 -17.35
C PHE A 63 15.32 10.19 -17.86
N ALA A 64 16.03 9.71 -18.91
CA ALA A 64 17.08 10.52 -19.55
C ALA A 64 16.48 11.75 -20.22
N TYR A 65 17.10 12.90 -20.03
CA TYR A 65 16.63 14.15 -20.57
C TYR A 65 17.79 14.98 -21.17
N THR A 66 17.41 15.86 -22.08
CA THR A 66 18.28 16.89 -22.65
C THR A 66 17.68 18.25 -22.33
N MET A 67 18.44 19.16 -21.79
CA MET A 67 18.07 20.56 -21.68
C MET A 67 18.67 21.36 -22.86
N ASP A 68 17.91 22.26 -23.44
CA ASP A 68 18.29 23.07 -24.60
C ASP A 68 17.98 24.55 -24.37
N PRO A 69 18.64 25.20 -23.39
CA PRO A 69 18.32 26.58 -23.03
C PRO A 69 18.59 27.59 -24.17
N GLU A 70 19.43 27.23 -25.13
CA GLU A 70 19.75 28.09 -26.29
C GLU A 70 18.89 27.78 -27.54
N GLY A 71 17.99 26.77 -27.46
CA GLY A 71 17.09 26.39 -28.56
C GLY A 71 17.80 25.80 -29.79
N LEU A 72 18.99 25.20 -29.60
CA LEU A 72 19.81 24.67 -30.68
C LEU A 72 19.21 23.47 -31.37
N VAL A 73 18.48 22.63 -30.61
CA VAL A 73 17.80 21.46 -31.14
C VAL A 73 16.79 21.84 -32.21
N VAL A 74 15.99 22.86 -31.95
CA VAL A 74 14.98 23.36 -32.89
C VAL A 74 15.63 24.16 -34.00
N ALA A 75 16.56 25.05 -33.68
CA ALA A 75 17.25 25.91 -34.64
C ALA A 75 18.00 25.12 -35.73
N THR A 76 18.45 23.91 -35.41
CA THR A 76 19.10 22.98 -36.34
C THR A 76 18.18 21.93 -36.94
N SER A 77 16.86 22.07 -36.77
CA SER A 77 15.89 21.06 -37.21
C SER A 77 16.25 19.62 -36.73
N HIS A 78 16.77 19.52 -35.54
CA HIS A 78 17.16 18.26 -34.85
C HIS A 78 18.33 17.49 -35.53
N GLU A 79 19.11 18.12 -36.41
CA GLU A 79 20.15 17.44 -37.20
C GLU A 79 21.10 16.57 -36.37
N LYS A 80 21.48 17.03 -35.16
CA LYS A 80 22.34 16.28 -34.24
C LYS A 80 21.80 14.89 -33.89
N TYR A 81 20.47 14.71 -33.90
CA TYR A 81 19.78 13.46 -33.50
C TYR A 81 19.45 12.56 -34.71
N GLY A 82 19.70 13.07 -35.95
CA GLY A 82 19.43 12.34 -37.19
C GLY A 82 17.94 12.37 -37.61
N SER A 83 17.62 11.62 -38.67
CA SER A 83 16.28 11.64 -39.27
C SER A 83 15.27 10.71 -38.61
N ALA A 84 15.72 9.77 -37.77
CA ALA A 84 14.86 8.78 -37.11
C ALA A 84 14.48 9.23 -35.69
N VAL A 85 14.03 10.47 -35.57
CA VAL A 85 13.64 11.09 -34.29
C VAL A 85 12.34 11.88 -34.45
N GLU A 86 11.59 11.96 -33.36
CA GLU A 86 10.41 12.79 -33.26
C GLU A 86 10.56 13.69 -32.03
N PHE A 87 10.39 15.00 -32.22
CA PHE A 87 10.40 15.99 -31.16
C PHE A 87 9.00 16.62 -31.01
N PRO A 88 8.65 17.16 -29.83
CA PRO A 88 7.38 17.81 -29.64
C PRO A 88 7.29 19.10 -30.48
N ALA A 89 6.08 19.42 -30.95
CA ALA A 89 5.83 20.62 -31.74
C ALA A 89 6.00 21.92 -30.92
N SER A 90 5.74 21.86 -29.59
CA SER A 90 5.98 22.97 -28.66
C SER A 90 7.30 22.73 -27.93
N ASN A 91 8.09 23.83 -27.84
CA ASN A 91 9.41 23.83 -27.20
C ASN A 91 9.44 24.73 -25.96
N ASP A 92 8.30 25.06 -25.40
CA ASP A 92 8.19 26.06 -24.34
C ASP A 92 8.99 25.67 -23.08
N SER A 93 9.20 24.36 -22.85
CA SER A 93 9.98 23.88 -21.73
C SER A 93 11.48 23.81 -21.98
N GLN A 94 11.92 23.66 -23.22
CA GLN A 94 13.31 23.41 -23.64
C GLN A 94 13.99 22.26 -22.90
N VAL A 95 13.19 21.31 -22.37
CA VAL A 95 13.63 20.06 -21.77
C VAL A 95 12.95 18.93 -22.49
N TYR A 96 13.73 17.97 -22.97
CA TYR A 96 13.27 16.87 -23.80
C TYR A 96 13.67 15.54 -23.17
N PHE A 97 12.68 14.73 -22.80
CA PHE A 97 12.88 13.39 -22.30
C PHE A 97 12.93 12.38 -23.44
N ASN A 98 13.88 11.46 -23.37
CA ASN A 98 13.98 10.37 -24.33
C ASN A 98 13.03 9.23 -23.95
N ASN A 99 11.90 9.14 -24.64
CA ASN A 99 10.88 8.14 -24.38
C ASN A 99 11.10 6.81 -25.13
N GLY A 100 12.28 6.62 -25.69
CA GLY A 100 12.62 5.40 -26.41
C GLY A 100 12.02 5.35 -27.82
N LYS A 101 11.82 4.13 -28.31
CA LYS A 101 11.26 3.91 -29.66
C LYS A 101 9.74 4.10 -29.67
N LYS A 102 9.20 4.69 -30.75
CA LYS A 102 7.78 4.91 -30.95
C LYS A 102 6.98 3.61 -30.87
N GLY A 103 7.50 2.55 -31.46
CA GLY A 103 6.82 1.26 -31.52
C GLY A 103 5.59 1.26 -32.44
N GLY A 104 4.75 0.21 -32.32
CA GLY A 104 3.57 0.05 -33.16
C GLY A 104 3.90 -0.44 -34.56
N GLU A 105 3.01 -0.14 -35.50
CA GLU A 105 3.17 -0.46 -36.94
C GLU A 105 3.50 0.81 -37.73
N GLY A 106 4.22 0.66 -38.84
CA GLY A 106 4.57 1.78 -39.74
C GLY A 106 6.06 1.93 -39.96
N THR A 107 6.44 2.88 -40.81
CA THR A 107 7.83 3.15 -41.20
C THR A 107 8.60 3.92 -40.14
N ASP A 108 7.91 4.58 -39.23
CA ASP A 108 8.43 5.43 -38.17
C ASP A 108 8.47 4.71 -36.79
N LYS A 109 8.12 3.44 -36.73
CA LYS A 109 8.12 2.64 -35.47
C LYS A 109 9.45 2.61 -34.74
N ASP A 110 10.55 2.76 -35.47
CA ASP A 110 11.91 2.73 -34.96
C ASP A 110 12.44 4.15 -34.61
N ASN A 111 11.63 5.21 -34.85
CA ASN A 111 12.01 6.56 -34.46
C ASN A 111 12.12 6.67 -32.94
N THR A 112 13.14 7.38 -32.47
CA THR A 112 13.24 7.75 -31.06
C THR A 112 12.34 8.95 -30.79
N VAL A 113 11.47 8.83 -29.80
CA VAL A 113 10.53 9.90 -29.41
C VAL A 113 11.09 10.70 -28.26
N TYR A 114 11.18 12.01 -28.48
CA TYR A 114 11.45 12.98 -27.44
C TYR A 114 10.17 13.73 -27.08
N ALA A 115 9.96 13.98 -25.80
CA ALA A 115 8.78 14.70 -25.32
C ALA A 115 9.15 15.64 -24.16
N ASN A 116 8.28 16.57 -23.82
CA ASN A 116 8.47 17.50 -22.69
C ASN A 116 8.24 16.82 -21.32
N THR A 117 7.75 15.58 -21.34
CA THR A 117 7.61 14.72 -20.15
C THR A 117 8.23 13.36 -20.42
N SER A 118 8.75 12.70 -19.40
CA SER A 118 9.18 11.32 -19.54
C SER A 118 8.00 10.37 -19.80
N ALA A 119 8.28 9.20 -20.38
CA ALA A 119 7.27 8.16 -20.55
C ALA A 119 6.65 7.77 -19.18
N ALA A 120 5.33 7.65 -19.17
CA ALA A 120 4.61 7.28 -17.97
C ALA A 120 4.97 5.84 -17.55
N GLN A 121 5.29 5.69 -16.29
CA GLN A 121 5.54 4.40 -15.64
C GLN A 121 4.29 4.00 -14.85
N THR A 122 3.64 2.90 -15.24
CA THR A 122 2.34 2.51 -14.67
C THR A 122 2.50 1.42 -13.63
N VAL A 123 1.90 1.62 -12.46
CA VAL A 123 1.75 0.63 -11.38
C VAL A 123 0.31 0.17 -11.35
N ILE A 124 0.10 -1.15 -11.35
CA ILE A 124 -1.22 -1.78 -11.37
C ILE A 124 -1.42 -2.56 -10.09
N ASN A 125 -2.48 -2.25 -9.36
CA ASN A 125 -2.88 -3.00 -8.18
C ASN A 125 -3.87 -4.11 -8.55
N LYS A 126 -3.44 -5.36 -8.41
CA LYS A 126 -4.27 -6.57 -8.59
C LYS A 126 -4.61 -7.23 -7.25
N SER A 127 -4.43 -6.50 -6.15
CA SER A 127 -4.71 -7.00 -4.80
C SER A 127 -6.18 -6.85 -4.42
N SER A 128 -6.60 -7.58 -3.40
CA SER A 128 -7.95 -7.46 -2.82
C SER A 128 -8.18 -6.17 -2.01
N HIS A 129 -7.13 -5.41 -1.78
CA HIS A 129 -7.12 -4.23 -0.91
C HIS A 129 -6.29 -3.12 -1.54
N ALA A 130 -6.46 -1.91 -1.06
CA ALA A 130 -5.65 -0.78 -1.48
C ALA A 130 -4.18 -0.99 -1.10
N ILE A 131 -3.30 -0.41 -1.90
CA ILE A 131 -1.85 -0.32 -1.63
C ILE A 131 -1.42 1.13 -1.66
N ASP A 132 -0.36 1.46 -0.95
CA ASP A 132 0.27 2.78 -1.01
C ASP A 132 1.55 2.68 -1.86
N LEU A 133 1.54 3.39 -2.99
CA LEU A 133 2.69 3.56 -3.86
C LEU A 133 3.46 4.81 -3.42
N THR A 134 4.75 4.65 -3.14
CA THR A 134 5.68 5.77 -2.93
C THR A 134 6.64 5.86 -4.09
N VAL A 135 6.70 7.04 -4.72
CA VAL A 135 7.70 7.38 -5.75
C VAL A 135 8.58 8.50 -5.21
N SER A 136 9.88 8.37 -5.41
CA SER A 136 10.87 9.33 -4.95
C SER A 136 11.89 9.63 -6.03
N VAL A 137 12.23 10.90 -6.19
CA VAL A 137 13.27 11.38 -7.11
C VAL A 137 14.31 12.17 -6.33
N THR A 138 15.55 11.78 -6.47
CA THR A 138 16.69 12.53 -5.93
C THR A 138 17.57 13.01 -7.07
N ALA A 139 18.16 14.18 -6.92
CA ALA A 139 19.14 14.72 -7.84
C ALA A 139 20.54 14.68 -7.21
N SER A 140 21.53 14.22 -7.99
CA SER A 140 22.93 14.43 -7.69
C SER A 140 23.41 15.62 -8.50
N GLN A 141 23.84 16.68 -7.82
CA GLN A 141 24.21 17.95 -8.44
C GLN A 141 25.70 18.19 -8.23
N ALA A 142 26.44 18.23 -9.35
CA ALA A 142 27.85 18.64 -9.35
C ALA A 142 27.96 20.17 -9.34
N ALA A 143 29.12 20.70 -9.00
CA ALA A 143 29.36 22.15 -8.98
C ALA A 143 29.19 22.83 -10.35
N THR A 144 29.28 22.06 -11.44
CA THR A 144 29.09 22.52 -12.83
C THR A 144 27.65 22.37 -13.31
N ASP A 145 26.78 21.70 -12.55
CA ASP A 145 25.41 21.49 -12.95
C ASP A 145 24.59 22.79 -12.84
N ILE A 146 23.67 22.95 -13.79
CA ILE A 146 22.69 24.01 -13.74
C ILE A 146 21.85 23.87 -12.45
N PRO A 147 21.61 24.97 -11.68
CA PRO A 147 20.87 24.90 -10.44
C PRO A 147 19.44 24.42 -10.64
N LEU A 148 18.96 23.55 -9.75
CA LEU A 148 17.57 23.12 -9.68
C LEU A 148 16.75 24.11 -8.87
N VAL A 149 15.60 24.53 -9.42
CA VAL A 149 14.69 25.49 -8.82
C VAL A 149 13.22 25.03 -8.88
N GLU A 150 12.37 25.66 -8.10
CA GLU A 150 10.93 25.52 -8.23
C GLU A 150 10.42 26.04 -9.58
N LYS A 151 9.34 25.46 -10.13
CA LYS A 151 8.78 25.88 -11.42
C LYS A 151 8.46 27.36 -11.47
N THR A 152 7.90 27.89 -10.41
CA THR A 152 7.54 29.32 -10.29
C THR A 152 8.74 30.25 -10.20
N ALA A 153 9.90 29.72 -9.83
CA ALA A 153 11.11 30.52 -9.72
C ALA A 153 11.84 30.68 -11.07
N LEU A 154 11.48 29.94 -12.12
CA LEU A 154 12.12 30.04 -13.42
C LEU A 154 11.98 31.44 -14.05
N SER A 155 10.80 32.05 -13.93
CA SER A 155 10.53 33.39 -14.51
C SER A 155 11.34 34.51 -13.85
N ASP A 156 11.69 34.33 -12.58
CA ASP A 156 12.38 35.34 -11.77
C ASP A 156 13.88 35.02 -11.59
N ALA A 157 14.34 33.90 -12.19
CA ALA A 157 15.73 33.48 -12.08
C ALA A 157 16.68 34.51 -12.68
N THR A 158 17.70 34.87 -11.93
CA THR A 158 18.78 35.77 -12.39
C THR A 158 19.81 35.05 -13.24
N ASP A 159 20.00 33.78 -12.98
CA ASP A 159 20.96 32.87 -13.63
C ASP A 159 20.23 31.72 -14.32
N ALA A 160 20.96 31.04 -15.22
CA ALA A 160 20.45 29.84 -15.86
C ALA A 160 20.00 28.79 -14.78
N SER A 161 18.78 28.36 -14.89
CA SER A 161 18.14 27.48 -13.89
C SER A 161 17.27 26.42 -14.56
N LEU A 162 17.16 25.27 -13.93
CA LEU A 162 16.42 24.11 -14.39
C LEU A 162 15.32 23.75 -13.37
N TYR A 163 14.12 23.56 -13.85
CA TYR A 163 13.06 22.90 -13.12
C TYR A 163 12.92 21.46 -13.61
N LEU A 164 12.85 20.53 -12.66
CA LEU A 164 12.42 19.16 -12.88
C LEU A 164 11.34 18.83 -11.84
N GLY A 165 10.30 18.16 -12.26
CA GLY A 165 9.16 17.83 -11.40
C GLY A 165 8.75 16.38 -11.50
N LEU A 166 8.45 15.76 -10.34
CA LEU A 166 7.84 14.45 -10.24
C LEU A 166 6.32 14.60 -10.24
N LYS A 167 5.65 14.00 -11.21
CA LYS A 167 4.20 13.91 -11.29
C LYS A 167 3.73 12.49 -11.01
N VAL A 168 2.74 12.32 -10.12
CA VAL A 168 2.15 11.01 -9.78
C VAL A 168 0.63 11.12 -9.90
N GLY A 169 0.05 10.31 -10.79
CA GLY A 169 -1.38 10.34 -11.09
C GLY A 169 -1.82 11.69 -11.68
N SER A 170 -2.91 12.22 -11.19
CA SER A 170 -3.48 13.53 -11.60
C SER A 170 -3.01 14.70 -10.73
N GLU A 171 -2.17 14.45 -9.74
CA GLU A 171 -1.69 15.46 -8.80
C GLU A 171 -0.71 16.43 -9.47
N ASP A 172 -0.54 17.62 -8.87
CA ASP A 172 0.48 18.57 -9.30
C ASP A 172 1.88 17.99 -9.10
N ALA A 173 2.79 18.40 -9.98
CA ALA A 173 4.17 17.95 -9.92
C ALA A 173 4.89 18.56 -8.71
N ILE A 174 5.73 17.75 -8.06
CA ILE A 174 6.61 18.15 -6.95
C ILE A 174 7.99 18.45 -7.52
N ALA A 175 8.53 19.64 -7.27
CA ALA A 175 9.85 20.03 -7.75
C ALA A 175 10.94 19.13 -7.13
N VAL A 176 11.90 18.74 -7.97
CA VAL A 176 13.12 18.07 -7.57
C VAL A 176 14.16 19.16 -7.23
N THR A 177 14.67 19.15 -6.02
CA THR A 177 15.71 20.08 -5.58
C THR A 177 16.98 19.31 -5.22
N SER A 178 18.10 20.00 -5.08
CA SER A 178 19.38 19.38 -4.69
C SER A 178 19.41 18.94 -3.23
N GLU A 179 18.54 19.51 -2.38
CA GLU A 179 18.59 19.32 -0.94
C GLU A 179 17.66 18.25 -0.41
N THR A 180 16.52 18.06 -1.08
CA THR A 180 15.48 17.13 -0.63
C THR A 180 14.95 16.29 -1.79
N ALA A 181 14.68 15.01 -1.50
CA ALA A 181 13.99 14.14 -2.46
C ALA A 181 12.56 14.65 -2.72
N ALA A 182 12.18 14.75 -3.99
CA ALA A 182 10.78 14.90 -4.36
C ALA A 182 10.09 13.55 -4.14
N THR A 183 9.25 13.45 -3.13
CA THR A 183 8.60 12.18 -2.75
C THR A 183 7.10 12.35 -2.71
N LYS A 184 6.38 11.42 -3.33
CA LYS A 184 4.92 11.37 -3.32
C LYS A 184 4.45 9.97 -2.98
N THR A 185 3.51 9.88 -2.05
CA THR A 185 2.78 8.64 -1.74
C THR A 185 1.33 8.81 -2.19
N VAL A 186 0.82 7.83 -2.93
CA VAL A 186 -0.58 7.78 -3.38
C VAL A 186 -1.16 6.40 -3.13
N SER A 187 -2.43 6.34 -2.77
CA SER A 187 -3.13 5.08 -2.59
C SER A 187 -3.74 4.62 -3.92
N ILE A 188 -3.53 3.36 -4.27
CA ILE A 188 -4.16 2.71 -5.42
C ILE A 188 -5.20 1.74 -4.88
N ALA A 189 -6.47 1.96 -5.23
CA ALA A 189 -7.59 1.16 -4.76
C ALA A 189 -7.38 -0.34 -5.01
N GLY A 190 -8.02 -1.17 -4.19
CA GLY A 190 -8.08 -2.62 -4.41
C GLY A 190 -8.95 -2.99 -5.59
N THR A 191 -9.12 -4.29 -5.78
CA THR A 191 -9.83 -4.88 -6.92
C THR A 191 -11.21 -4.28 -7.14
N PRO A 192 -11.52 -3.80 -8.35
CA PRO A 192 -12.85 -3.30 -8.72
C PRO A 192 -13.94 -4.38 -8.70
N ALA A 193 -15.20 -3.96 -8.72
CA ALA A 193 -16.37 -4.86 -8.70
C ALA A 193 -16.44 -5.88 -9.86
N ASN A 194 -15.79 -5.58 -11.00
CA ASN A 194 -15.78 -6.44 -12.18
C ASN A 194 -14.74 -7.57 -12.14
N PHE A 195 -14.21 -7.85 -10.97
CA PHE A 195 -13.25 -8.93 -10.75
C PHE A 195 -13.78 -9.86 -9.67
N LYS A 196 -13.32 -11.11 -9.70
CA LYS A 196 -13.61 -12.09 -8.65
C LYS A 196 -12.37 -12.84 -8.23
N VAL A 197 -12.38 -13.33 -7.00
CA VAL A 197 -11.33 -14.22 -6.52
C VAL A 197 -11.36 -15.55 -7.26
N ALA A 198 -10.20 -16.07 -7.59
CA ALA A 198 -9.98 -17.37 -8.19
C ALA A 198 -8.78 -18.06 -7.54
N VAL A 199 -8.72 -19.37 -7.61
CA VAL A 199 -7.53 -20.13 -7.21
C VAL A 199 -6.49 -19.99 -8.32
N LYS A 200 -5.24 -19.74 -7.95
CA LYS A 200 -4.12 -19.72 -8.90
C LYS A 200 -3.95 -21.07 -9.58
N SER A 201 -3.47 -21.07 -10.80
CA SER A 201 -3.33 -22.28 -11.62
C SER A 201 -2.39 -23.33 -11.01
N ASP A 202 -1.47 -22.92 -10.16
CA ASP A 202 -0.51 -23.76 -9.42
C ASP A 202 -1.01 -24.20 -8.04
N ASN A 203 -2.24 -23.84 -7.67
CA ASN A 203 -2.85 -24.06 -6.36
C ASN A 203 -2.06 -23.45 -5.18
N SER A 204 -1.19 -22.47 -5.41
CA SER A 204 -0.38 -21.84 -4.37
C SER A 204 -1.13 -20.77 -3.55
N GLY A 205 -2.40 -20.50 -3.86
CA GLY A 205 -3.21 -19.49 -3.18
C GLY A 205 -4.26 -18.89 -4.10
N TYR A 206 -4.61 -17.65 -3.83
CA TYR A 206 -5.68 -16.94 -4.53
C TYR A 206 -5.12 -15.78 -5.35
N GLU A 207 -5.86 -15.44 -6.42
CA GLU A 207 -5.66 -14.25 -7.24
C GLU A 207 -7.02 -13.68 -7.62
N TYR A 208 -7.06 -12.42 -8.07
CA TYR A 208 -8.22 -11.87 -8.71
C TYR A 208 -8.10 -12.03 -10.23
N ARG A 209 -9.21 -12.34 -10.87
CA ARG A 209 -9.34 -12.31 -12.33
C ARG A 209 -10.55 -11.49 -12.75
N ALA A 210 -10.50 -10.93 -13.94
CA ALA A 210 -11.64 -10.29 -14.55
C ALA A 210 -12.82 -11.29 -14.69
N LEU A 211 -14.05 -10.80 -14.55
CA LEU A 211 -15.24 -11.56 -14.87
C LEU A 211 -15.25 -11.91 -16.37
N THR A 212 -15.81 -13.04 -16.74
CA THR A 212 -16.22 -13.26 -18.13
C THR A 212 -17.46 -12.42 -18.43
N LEU A 213 -17.78 -12.18 -19.71
CA LEU A 213 -18.99 -11.47 -20.08
C LEU A 213 -20.25 -12.11 -19.47
N ALA A 214 -20.34 -13.44 -19.47
CA ALA A 214 -21.47 -14.15 -18.88
C ALA A 214 -21.60 -13.91 -17.37
N GLU A 215 -20.48 -13.87 -16.64
CA GLU A 215 -20.47 -13.57 -15.22
C GLU A 215 -20.83 -12.11 -14.95
N TYR A 216 -20.36 -11.19 -15.79
CA TYR A 216 -20.72 -9.78 -15.70
C TYR A 216 -22.21 -9.55 -15.95
N GLN A 217 -22.77 -10.22 -16.98
CA GLN A 217 -24.19 -10.16 -17.28
C GLN A 217 -25.08 -10.80 -16.22
N ALA A 218 -24.54 -11.71 -15.40
CA ALA A 218 -25.26 -12.32 -14.29
C ALA A 218 -25.39 -11.40 -13.05
N LEU A 219 -24.66 -10.27 -13.03
CA LEU A 219 -24.83 -9.27 -12.00
C LEU A 219 -26.13 -8.47 -12.20
N ASP A 220 -26.73 -8.03 -11.10
CA ASP A 220 -27.97 -7.24 -11.13
C ASP A 220 -27.84 -6.01 -12.04
N GLY A 221 -28.83 -5.84 -12.92
CA GLY A 221 -28.89 -4.73 -13.87
C GLY A 221 -27.99 -4.87 -15.11
N ASN A 222 -27.19 -5.93 -15.24
CA ASN A 222 -26.23 -6.10 -16.34
C ASN A 222 -26.66 -7.07 -17.43
N SER A 223 -27.85 -7.68 -17.35
CA SER A 223 -28.29 -8.75 -18.27
C SER A 223 -28.29 -8.35 -19.75
N SER A 224 -28.43 -7.06 -20.08
CA SER A 224 -28.43 -6.54 -21.46
C SER A 224 -27.07 -5.91 -21.85
N LYS A 225 -26.06 -5.93 -20.99
CA LYS A 225 -24.76 -5.34 -21.25
C LYS A 225 -23.93 -6.18 -22.21
N THR A 226 -23.08 -5.52 -23.00
CA THR A 226 -22.17 -6.13 -23.97
C THR A 226 -20.73 -6.12 -23.47
N GLN A 227 -19.80 -6.69 -24.26
CA GLN A 227 -18.36 -6.61 -23.94
C GLN A 227 -17.86 -5.16 -23.91
N ASP A 228 -18.42 -4.27 -24.72
CA ASP A 228 -18.05 -2.86 -24.78
C ASP A 228 -18.51 -2.07 -23.53
N ASP A 229 -19.53 -2.59 -22.85
CA ASP A 229 -20.00 -2.02 -21.58
C ASP A 229 -19.18 -2.49 -20.37
N TYR A 230 -18.30 -3.47 -20.58
CA TYR A 230 -17.55 -4.10 -19.51
C TYR A 230 -16.19 -3.45 -19.32
N ASP A 231 -16.01 -2.77 -18.20
CA ASP A 231 -14.70 -2.26 -17.81
C ASP A 231 -13.97 -3.29 -16.94
N GLY A 232 -13.01 -3.99 -17.53
CA GLY A 232 -12.11 -4.92 -16.87
C GLY A 232 -10.75 -4.31 -16.51
N THR A 233 -10.67 -2.99 -16.42
CA THR A 233 -9.42 -2.28 -16.10
C THR A 233 -9.09 -2.40 -14.63
N TRP A 234 -7.87 -2.85 -14.33
CA TRP A 234 -7.34 -2.86 -12.98
C TRP A 234 -7.13 -1.44 -12.45
N ALA A 235 -7.31 -1.27 -11.14
CA ALA A 235 -6.91 -0.03 -10.49
C ALA A 235 -5.40 0.20 -10.72
N ASN A 236 -5.06 1.39 -11.17
CA ASN A 236 -3.70 1.74 -11.51
C ASN A 236 -3.42 3.22 -11.26
N THR A 237 -2.16 3.56 -11.21
CA THR A 237 -1.67 4.93 -11.30
C THR A 237 -0.38 4.96 -12.09
N SER A 238 -0.01 6.11 -12.61
CA SER A 238 1.26 6.28 -13.31
C SER A 238 2.04 7.46 -12.75
N PHE A 239 3.33 7.44 -12.97
CA PHE A 239 4.21 8.56 -12.65
C PHE A 239 5.15 8.86 -13.81
N ASN A 240 5.55 10.11 -13.92
CA ASN A 240 6.49 10.60 -14.92
C ASN A 240 7.23 11.84 -14.40
N LEU A 241 8.22 12.28 -15.14
CA LEU A 241 8.92 13.54 -14.91
C LEU A 241 8.51 14.58 -15.94
N GLU A 242 8.49 15.83 -15.53
CA GLU A 242 8.41 17.01 -16.40
C GLU A 242 9.59 17.93 -16.13
N GLY A 243 9.88 18.85 -17.06
CA GLY A 243 10.99 19.77 -16.87
C GLY A 243 10.81 21.05 -17.68
N ALA A 244 11.50 22.09 -17.24
CA ALA A 244 11.65 23.34 -17.99
C ALA A 244 12.98 24.02 -17.61
N VAL A 245 13.57 24.76 -18.54
CA VAL A 245 14.83 25.49 -18.32
C VAL A 245 14.66 26.92 -18.74
N THR A 246 15.39 27.85 -18.09
CA THR A 246 15.47 29.23 -18.52
C THR A 246 16.10 29.34 -19.92
N THR A 247 15.55 30.19 -20.78
CA THR A 247 15.99 30.35 -22.19
C THR A 247 16.72 31.65 -22.45
N ASP A 248 16.65 32.59 -21.51
CA ASP A 248 17.21 33.97 -21.64
C ASP A 248 18.47 34.18 -20.79
N LYS A 249 19.01 33.13 -20.22
CA LYS A 249 20.18 33.17 -19.33
C LYS A 249 21.37 32.47 -19.95
N ALA A 250 22.54 33.12 -19.82
CA ALA A 250 23.78 32.59 -20.35
C ALA A 250 24.19 31.29 -19.61
N ILE A 251 24.62 30.31 -20.39
CA ILE A 251 25.30 29.10 -19.91
C ILE A 251 26.75 29.11 -20.38
N THR A 252 27.59 28.31 -19.75
CA THR A 252 28.99 28.13 -20.12
C THR A 252 29.20 26.80 -20.82
N SER A 253 30.31 26.61 -21.50
CA SER A 253 30.66 25.34 -22.13
C SER A 253 30.90 24.21 -21.13
N THR A 254 31.01 24.51 -19.84
CA THR A 254 31.20 23.57 -18.76
C THR A 254 29.90 23.28 -17.98
N THR A 255 28.79 23.97 -18.30
CA THR A 255 27.50 23.72 -17.66
C THR A 255 27.01 22.31 -18.00
N THR A 256 26.65 21.56 -16.96
CA THR A 256 26.15 20.18 -17.06
C THR A 256 24.75 20.05 -16.49
N ALA A 257 24.11 18.92 -16.75
CA ALA A 257 22.79 18.60 -16.25
C ALA A 257 22.88 17.69 -15.02
N PRO A 258 22.07 17.92 -13.98
CA PRO A 258 21.99 17.03 -12.81
C PRO A 258 21.64 15.61 -13.19
N THR A 259 22.18 14.63 -12.44
CA THR A 259 21.81 13.24 -12.59
C THR A 259 20.66 12.92 -11.65
N LEU A 260 19.61 12.27 -12.18
CA LEU A 260 18.44 11.87 -11.41
C LEU A 260 18.47 10.38 -11.04
N THR A 261 18.03 10.07 -9.83
CA THR A 261 17.68 8.71 -9.40
C THR A 261 16.21 8.67 -9.06
N VAL A 262 15.45 7.84 -9.78
CA VAL A 262 14.01 7.63 -9.56
C VAL A 262 13.81 6.25 -8.95
N THR A 263 13.12 6.20 -7.82
CA THR A 263 12.78 4.96 -7.12
C THR A 263 11.29 4.88 -6.88
N TRP A 264 10.75 3.66 -6.87
CA TRP A 264 9.37 3.40 -6.53
C TRP A 264 9.25 2.13 -5.71
N SER A 265 8.33 2.16 -4.77
CA SER A 265 8.01 1.03 -3.91
C SER A 265 6.55 1.07 -3.52
N TRP A 266 6.01 -0.06 -3.12
CA TRP A 266 4.65 -0.11 -2.59
C TRP A 266 4.63 -0.85 -1.26
N VAL A 267 3.62 -0.54 -0.46
CA VAL A 267 3.32 -1.25 0.78
C VAL A 267 1.82 -1.55 0.83
N ASP A 268 1.47 -2.65 1.47
CA ASP A 268 0.11 -2.87 1.94
C ASP A 268 -0.05 -2.08 3.25
N PRO A 269 -0.83 -1.00 3.28
CA PRO A 269 -0.96 -0.18 4.49
C PRO A 269 -1.59 -0.96 5.65
N THR A 270 -2.26 -2.08 5.36
CA THR A 270 -2.88 -2.93 6.38
C THR A 270 -1.93 -4.03 6.89
N ALA A 271 -0.95 -4.45 6.07
CA ALA A 271 -0.02 -5.53 6.45
C ALA A 271 0.93 -5.15 7.57
N ASN A 272 1.30 -3.87 7.66
CA ASN A 272 2.20 -3.32 8.68
C ASN A 272 1.51 -2.33 9.62
N ALA A 273 0.19 -2.15 9.50
CA ALA A 273 -0.55 -1.35 10.44
C ALA A 273 -0.44 -2.01 11.83
N ALA A 274 0.05 -1.28 12.80
CA ALA A 274 -0.04 -1.73 14.18
C ALA A 274 -1.52 -1.98 14.50
N PRO A 275 -1.85 -3.07 15.19
CA PRO A 275 -3.21 -3.29 15.67
C PRO A 275 -3.70 -2.04 16.40
N SER A 276 -4.85 -1.56 16.03
CA SER A 276 -5.45 -0.37 16.62
C SER A 276 -6.85 -0.67 17.12
N ALA A 277 -7.25 0.04 18.14
CA ALA A 277 -8.63 0.04 18.61
C ALA A 277 -8.98 1.44 19.10
N THR A 278 -10.22 1.81 18.92
CA THR A 278 -10.79 3.03 19.50
C THR A 278 -11.98 2.66 20.35
N ALA A 279 -12.21 3.41 21.41
CA ALA A 279 -13.38 3.23 22.23
C ALA A 279 -14.12 4.57 22.34
N THR A 280 -15.44 4.52 22.24
CA THR A 280 -16.28 5.69 22.47
C THR A 280 -16.30 6.00 23.96
N GLN A 281 -16.24 7.30 24.29
CA GLN A 281 -16.40 7.74 25.67
C GLN A 281 -17.82 7.42 26.15
N ALA A 282 -17.94 6.65 27.23
CA ALA A 282 -19.23 6.41 27.87
C ALA A 282 -19.50 7.50 28.92
N VAL A 283 -20.76 7.93 28.98
CA VAL A 283 -21.26 8.85 30.01
C VAL A 283 -21.68 8.04 31.23
N LEU A 284 -21.06 8.29 32.37
CA LEU A 284 -21.36 7.65 33.62
C LEU A 284 -22.56 8.36 34.31
N GLU A 285 -23.53 7.58 34.71
CA GLU A 285 -24.71 8.10 35.47
C GLU A 285 -24.92 7.22 36.71
N THR A 286 -25.03 7.84 37.88
CA THR A 286 -25.24 7.14 39.17
C THR A 286 -26.37 6.15 39.10
N GLY A 287 -26.15 4.95 39.59
CA GLY A 287 -27.12 3.86 39.64
C GLY A 287 -27.45 3.22 38.29
N LYS A 288 -26.71 3.55 37.20
CA LYS A 288 -26.97 2.99 35.87
C LYS A 288 -25.74 2.23 35.33
N VAL A 289 -26.05 1.27 34.50
CA VAL A 289 -25.07 0.55 33.69
C VAL A 289 -24.46 1.49 32.64
N ALA A 290 -23.16 1.43 32.42
CA ALA A 290 -22.51 2.18 31.36
C ALA A 290 -21.96 1.22 30.28
N ASN A 291 -22.06 1.66 29.02
CA ASN A 291 -21.58 0.93 27.86
C ASN A 291 -20.44 1.70 27.17
N VAL A 292 -19.36 1.01 26.86
CA VAL A 292 -18.27 1.51 26.05
C VAL A 292 -18.26 0.74 24.73
N SER A 293 -18.57 1.41 23.64
CA SER A 293 -18.48 0.82 22.31
C SER A 293 -17.00 0.82 21.87
N VAL A 294 -16.54 -0.32 21.36
CA VAL A 294 -15.17 -0.53 20.91
C VAL A 294 -15.16 -0.83 19.44
N ASP A 295 -14.44 -0.02 18.67
CA ASP A 295 -14.15 -0.29 17.27
C ASP A 295 -12.72 -0.84 17.17
N LEU A 296 -12.61 -2.09 16.74
CA LEU A 296 -11.34 -2.76 16.48
C LEU A 296 -10.89 -2.37 15.08
N GLY A 297 -9.97 -1.43 15.02
CA GLY A 297 -9.43 -0.92 13.76
C GLY A 297 -8.71 -1.98 12.92
N LEU A 298 -8.23 -1.55 11.77
CA LEU A 298 -7.49 -2.38 10.82
C LEU A 298 -6.08 -2.67 11.35
N GLY A 299 -5.63 -3.87 11.13
CA GLY A 299 -4.31 -4.40 11.43
C GLY A 299 -4.30 -5.89 11.13
N ASP A 300 -3.15 -6.53 11.12
CA ASP A 300 -3.01 -7.98 10.84
C ASP A 300 -3.76 -8.88 11.83
N LEU A 301 -4.29 -8.30 12.88
CA LEU A 301 -4.88 -9.02 14.00
C LEU A 301 -6.24 -8.43 14.35
N ALA A 302 -7.27 -9.08 13.86
CA ALA A 302 -8.61 -8.87 14.38
C ALA A 302 -8.67 -9.42 15.81
N ALA A 303 -8.76 -8.52 16.80
CA ALA A 303 -9.12 -8.93 18.15
C ALA A 303 -10.56 -9.45 18.16
N THR A 304 -10.80 -10.60 18.77
CA THR A 304 -12.12 -11.20 18.90
C THR A 304 -12.78 -10.91 20.25
N GLY A 305 -12.07 -10.13 21.11
CA GLY A 305 -12.53 -9.77 22.45
C GLY A 305 -11.49 -9.01 23.24
N ILE A 306 -11.77 -8.76 24.51
CA ILE A 306 -10.83 -8.16 25.47
C ILE A 306 -10.30 -9.21 26.43
N SER A 307 -9.10 -8.98 26.94
CA SER A 307 -8.46 -9.82 27.97
C SER A 307 -8.33 -9.11 29.32
N SER A 308 -8.56 -7.80 29.37
CA SER A 308 -8.44 -7.00 30.59
C SER A 308 -9.17 -5.67 30.48
N PHE A 309 -9.80 -5.25 31.56
CA PHE A 309 -10.41 -3.93 31.73
C PHE A 309 -9.96 -3.36 33.08
N LYS A 310 -8.89 -2.61 33.07
CA LYS A 310 -8.25 -2.12 34.29
C LYS A 310 -8.52 -0.65 34.57
N VAL A 311 -8.85 -0.36 35.84
CA VAL A 311 -8.76 1.00 36.38
C VAL A 311 -7.28 1.35 36.53
N LYS A 312 -6.80 2.34 35.79
CA LYS A 312 -5.36 2.62 35.69
C LYS A 312 -4.74 3.04 37.04
N SER A 313 -5.44 3.84 37.82
CA SER A 313 -4.95 4.34 39.11
C SER A 313 -4.81 3.24 40.16
N THR A 314 -5.72 2.27 40.19
CA THR A 314 -5.73 1.19 41.20
C THR A 314 -5.11 -0.11 40.69
N GLY A 315 -4.99 -0.28 39.39
CA GLY A 315 -4.54 -1.52 38.75
C GLY A 315 -5.57 -2.66 38.82
N ARG A 316 -6.76 -2.42 39.39
CA ARG A 316 -7.84 -3.41 39.53
C ARG A 316 -8.40 -3.78 38.16
N ASP A 317 -8.50 -5.08 37.89
CA ASP A 317 -9.02 -5.62 36.62
C ASP A 317 -10.44 -6.16 36.81
N TRP A 318 -11.41 -5.37 36.47
CA TRP A 318 -12.81 -5.73 36.62
C TRP A 318 -13.31 -6.78 35.62
N TYR A 319 -12.62 -6.91 34.49
CA TYR A 319 -12.92 -7.96 33.53
C TYR A 319 -12.49 -9.33 34.10
N ALA A 320 -11.29 -9.41 34.67
CA ALA A 320 -10.78 -10.62 35.31
C ALA A 320 -11.61 -11.04 36.52
N GLU A 321 -12.26 -10.10 37.20
CA GLU A 321 -13.17 -10.37 38.32
C GLU A 321 -14.56 -10.82 37.84
N GLY A 322 -14.85 -10.83 36.52
CA GLY A 322 -16.14 -11.17 35.96
C GLY A 322 -17.22 -10.10 36.13
N ALA A 323 -16.82 -8.88 36.56
CA ALA A 323 -17.76 -7.77 36.82
C ALA A 323 -18.08 -7.00 35.55
N VAL A 324 -17.14 -6.86 34.62
CA VAL A 324 -17.32 -6.21 33.33
C VAL A 324 -17.46 -7.28 32.25
N THR A 325 -18.50 -7.15 31.42
CA THR A 325 -18.75 -8.07 30.31
C THR A 325 -18.41 -7.42 28.97
N TYR A 326 -18.09 -8.26 27.97
CA TYR A 326 -17.84 -7.83 26.59
C TYR A 326 -18.63 -8.71 25.64
N GLU A 327 -19.45 -8.11 24.80
CA GLU A 327 -20.24 -8.78 23.78
C GLU A 327 -20.43 -7.85 22.57
N ASP A 328 -20.27 -8.36 21.37
CA ASP A 328 -20.50 -7.66 20.10
C ASP A 328 -19.89 -6.24 20.00
N GLY A 329 -18.65 -6.08 20.46
CA GLY A 329 -17.95 -4.79 20.43
C GLY A 329 -18.37 -3.82 21.54
N VAL A 330 -19.18 -4.26 22.51
CA VAL A 330 -19.63 -3.42 23.62
C VAL A 330 -19.13 -3.97 24.94
N ILE A 331 -18.50 -3.12 25.74
CA ILE A 331 -18.12 -3.39 27.12
C ILE A 331 -19.20 -2.84 28.03
N THR A 332 -19.77 -3.67 28.87
CA THR A 332 -20.81 -3.30 29.83
C THR A 332 -20.23 -3.21 31.24
N ILE A 333 -20.34 -2.06 31.87
CA ILE A 333 -19.88 -1.78 33.24
C ILE A 333 -21.11 -1.76 34.16
N PRO A 334 -21.22 -2.62 35.16
CA PRO A 334 -22.39 -2.66 36.06
C PRO A 334 -22.49 -1.40 36.95
N ALA A 335 -23.72 -1.11 37.41
CA ALA A 335 -24.03 0.15 38.07
C ALA A 335 -23.22 0.44 39.34
N ASP A 336 -22.97 -0.58 40.16
CA ASP A 336 -22.15 -0.44 41.37
C ASP A 336 -20.68 -0.07 41.07
N TYR A 337 -20.13 -0.52 39.94
CA TYR A 337 -18.82 -0.10 39.49
C TYR A 337 -18.85 1.31 38.85
N VAL A 338 -19.93 1.68 38.18
CA VAL A 338 -20.16 3.05 37.71
C VAL A 338 -20.15 4.03 38.86
N ASP A 339 -20.87 3.71 39.96
CA ASP A 339 -20.93 4.56 41.16
C ASP A 339 -19.53 4.72 41.81
N TYR A 340 -18.74 3.63 41.83
CA TYR A 340 -17.34 3.70 42.26
C TYR A 340 -16.48 4.62 41.37
N LEU A 341 -16.63 4.53 40.04
CA LEU A 341 -15.89 5.35 39.08
C LEU A 341 -16.25 6.83 39.19
N ILE A 342 -17.53 7.16 39.45
CA ILE A 342 -18.00 8.52 39.68
C ILE A 342 -17.42 9.09 40.99
N GLY A 343 -17.38 8.27 42.05
CA GLY A 343 -16.83 8.67 43.35
C GLY A 343 -15.32 8.89 43.39
N THR A 344 -14.60 8.52 42.33
CA THR A 344 -13.15 8.58 42.26
C THR A 344 -12.69 9.04 40.87
N GLU A 345 -12.38 10.34 40.72
CA GLU A 345 -12.00 10.91 39.40
C GLU A 345 -10.85 10.18 38.74
N GLU A 346 -9.82 9.81 39.48
CA GLU A 346 -8.68 9.06 38.95
C GLU A 346 -9.04 7.66 38.47
N ALA A 347 -10.13 7.07 38.99
CA ALA A 347 -10.58 5.74 38.56
C ALA A 347 -11.25 5.74 37.19
N ARG A 348 -11.55 6.91 36.62
CA ARG A 348 -12.20 7.03 35.30
C ARG A 348 -11.25 6.79 34.12
N LEU A 349 -9.94 6.77 34.36
CA LEU A 349 -8.98 6.39 33.33
C LEU A 349 -8.85 4.87 33.29
N ILE A 350 -9.36 4.27 32.23
CA ILE A 350 -9.43 2.84 32.04
C ILE A 350 -8.44 2.40 30.95
N GLN A 351 -7.80 1.28 31.19
CA GLN A 351 -6.97 0.59 30.22
C GLN A 351 -7.65 -0.71 29.78
N ILE A 352 -7.98 -0.79 28.50
CA ILE A 352 -8.58 -1.96 27.86
C ILE A 352 -7.49 -2.69 27.09
N LYS A 353 -7.31 -3.98 27.36
CA LYS A 353 -6.35 -4.83 26.65
C LYS A 353 -7.09 -5.89 25.85
N PHE A 354 -6.75 -6.00 24.57
CA PHE A 354 -7.38 -6.96 23.66
C PHE A 354 -6.70 -8.31 23.69
N ASN A 355 -7.38 -9.33 23.17
CA ASN A 355 -6.90 -10.72 23.15
C ASN A 355 -6.09 -11.04 21.88
N ASP A 356 -5.77 -10.05 21.07
CA ASP A 356 -4.92 -10.18 19.90
C ASP A 356 -3.47 -10.56 20.24
N THR A 357 -2.70 -11.03 19.25
CA THR A 357 -1.31 -11.46 19.46
C THR A 357 -0.39 -10.31 19.89
N ALA A 358 -0.65 -9.10 19.38
CA ALA A 358 0.10 -7.89 19.74
C ALA A 358 -0.27 -7.36 21.13
N LYS A 359 -1.35 -7.87 21.73
CA LYS A 359 -1.85 -7.37 23.02
C LYS A 359 -2.17 -5.88 23.00
N THR A 360 -2.84 -5.46 21.93
CA THR A 360 -3.26 -4.06 21.71
C THR A 360 -3.92 -3.48 22.94
N VAL A 361 -3.56 -2.25 23.28
CA VAL A 361 -4.06 -1.55 24.46
C VAL A 361 -4.66 -0.20 24.05
N VAL A 362 -5.84 0.11 24.60
CA VAL A 362 -6.50 1.40 24.47
C VAL A 362 -6.73 2.01 25.88
N GLU A 363 -6.45 3.29 26.02
CA GLU A 363 -6.78 4.05 27.24
C GLU A 363 -8.01 4.93 26.96
N VAL A 364 -9.00 4.85 27.83
CA VAL A 364 -10.26 5.58 27.72
C VAL A 364 -10.51 6.34 29.01
N THR A 365 -10.81 7.62 28.87
CA THR A 365 -11.32 8.42 30.00
C THR A 365 -12.85 8.41 29.94
N LEU A 366 -13.48 7.95 31.00
CA LEU A 366 -14.93 7.93 31.13
C LEU A 366 -15.40 9.27 31.70
N ALA A 367 -16.45 9.85 31.09
CA ALA A 367 -17.02 11.11 31.53
C ALA A 367 -18.23 10.91 32.45
N GLU A 368 -18.43 11.81 33.38
CA GLU A 368 -19.65 11.88 34.17
C GLU A 368 -20.70 12.71 33.41
N LYS A 369 -21.95 12.32 33.54
CA LYS A 369 -23.07 13.11 33.01
C LYS A 369 -23.21 14.37 33.84
N GLU A 370 -23.11 15.53 33.18
CA GLU A 370 -23.42 16.85 33.75
C GLU A 370 -24.91 16.99 34.12
#